data_e57930e04c1498c5adc3bbbd917d32ed
#
_entry.id   e57930e04c1498c5adc3bbbd917d32ed
#
_cell.length_a   1.000
_cell.length_b   1.000
_cell.length_c   1.000
_cell.angle_alpha   90.00
_cell.angle_beta   90.00
_cell.angle_gamma   90.00
#
_symmetry.space_group_name_H-M   'P 1'
#
loop_
_entity.id
_entity.type
_entity.pdbx_description
1 polymer ?
#
loop_
_entity_poly.entity_id
_entity_poly.type
_entity_poly.pdbx_seq_one_letter_code
_entity_poly.pdbx_strand_id
1 'polypeptide(L)'
;MKKLLVFLILGIVTISCQAEEIDDRQVLQVTAVQRGHILSEMRTLLSGTQAILIALAKEDMVAVSRHAKALGMGMARKAENSLKGTLPKAFMQLGMAAHQDFDQIATDAESIHDPKHTLRQLSQSMGKCIVCHESYQISTLKSL
;
A
#
# COMPACT_ATOMS: atom_id res chain seq x y z
N MET A 1 3.69 -73.03 -16.28
CA MET A 1 4.80 -72.09 -16.14
C MET A 1 4.20 -70.68 -15.98
N LYS A 2 3.98 -70.30 -14.74
CA LYS A 2 3.35 -69.00 -14.41
C LYS A 2 4.45 -67.93 -14.25
N LYS A 3 4.47 -66.96 -15.17
CA LYS A 3 5.40 -65.81 -15.08
C LYS A 3 4.81 -64.82 -14.09
N LEU A 4 5.46 -64.66 -12.93
CA LEU A 4 5.15 -63.71 -11.90
C LEU A 4 5.74 -62.36 -12.32
N LEU A 5 4.90 -61.40 -12.69
CA LEU A 5 5.33 -60.06 -13.05
C LEU A 5 5.32 -59.21 -11.75
N VAL A 6 6.50 -58.94 -11.21
CA VAL A 6 6.67 -58.07 -10.04
C VAL A 6 6.74 -56.65 -10.54
N PHE A 7 5.68 -55.87 -10.35
CA PHE A 7 5.69 -54.42 -10.56
C PHE A 7 6.35 -53.73 -9.34
N LEU A 8 7.58 -53.25 -9.55
CA LEU A 8 8.30 -52.42 -8.61
C LEU A 8 7.77 -50.98 -8.77
N ILE A 9 6.83 -50.56 -7.91
CA ILE A 9 6.36 -49.15 -7.83
C ILE A 9 7.41 -48.39 -7.08
N LEU A 10 8.26 -47.64 -7.82
CA LEU A 10 9.22 -46.70 -7.27
C LEU A 10 8.47 -45.42 -6.89
N GLY A 11 8.09 -45.29 -5.61
CA GLY A 11 7.46 -44.09 -5.07
C GLY A 11 8.47 -42.94 -5.08
N ILE A 12 8.31 -42.01 -6.02
CA ILE A 12 9.05 -40.75 -6.01
C ILE A 12 8.48 -39.84 -4.92
N VAL A 13 9.12 -39.81 -3.76
CA VAL A 13 8.81 -38.83 -2.71
C VAL A 13 9.39 -37.51 -3.18
N THR A 14 8.56 -36.64 -3.74
CA THR A 14 8.92 -35.26 -4.02
C THR A 14 8.97 -34.50 -2.70
N ILE A 15 10.17 -34.30 -2.16
CA ILE A 15 10.40 -33.37 -1.03
C ILE A 15 10.23 -31.97 -1.61
N SER A 16 9.04 -31.37 -1.43
CA SER A 16 8.82 -29.95 -1.67
C SER A 16 9.62 -29.17 -0.63
N CYS A 17 10.82 -28.71 -1.00
CA CYS A 17 11.57 -27.75 -0.23
C CYS A 17 10.82 -26.40 -0.35
N GLN A 18 9.94 -26.13 0.60
CA GLN A 18 9.39 -24.78 0.78
C GLN A 18 10.49 -23.98 1.44
N ALA A 19 11.21 -23.18 0.64
CA ALA A 19 12.05 -22.12 1.19
C ALA A 19 11.10 -21.13 1.87
N GLU A 20 11.18 -21.04 3.20
CA GLU A 20 10.49 -19.99 3.96
C GLU A 20 11.14 -18.68 3.56
N GLU A 21 10.39 -17.84 2.83
CA GLU A 21 10.85 -16.52 2.42
C GLU A 21 10.99 -15.68 3.69
N ILE A 22 12.23 -15.30 4.01
CA ILE A 22 12.52 -14.48 5.19
C ILE A 22 12.02 -13.07 4.91
N ASP A 23 11.03 -12.62 5.67
CA ASP A 23 10.55 -11.24 5.62
C ASP A 23 11.57 -10.32 6.33
N ASP A 24 12.38 -9.61 5.54
CA ASP A 24 13.46 -8.72 5.99
C ASP A 24 13.01 -7.27 6.19
N ARG A 25 11.71 -6.98 6.01
CA ARG A 25 11.15 -5.64 6.22
C ARG A 25 11.34 -5.17 7.66
N GLN A 26 11.65 -3.89 7.81
CA GLN A 26 11.74 -3.27 9.13
C GLN A 26 10.41 -3.35 9.88
N VAL A 27 10.41 -3.97 11.06
CA VAL A 27 9.23 -4.08 11.91
C VAL A 27 9.01 -2.77 12.67
N LEU A 28 7.86 -2.15 12.46
CA LEU A 28 7.40 -0.98 13.20
C LEU A 28 6.53 -1.43 14.37
N GLN A 29 7.03 -1.24 15.59
CA GLN A 29 6.29 -1.58 16.81
C GLN A 29 5.37 -0.42 17.21
N VAL A 30 4.08 -0.66 17.21
CA VAL A 30 3.05 0.36 17.52
C VAL A 30 2.01 -0.20 18.49
N THR A 31 1.28 0.68 19.16
CA THR A 31 0.13 0.27 19.98
C THR A 31 -1.01 -0.24 19.10
N ALA A 32 -1.95 -0.98 19.66
CA ALA A 32 -3.14 -1.45 18.93
C ALA A 32 -3.95 -0.30 18.33
N VAL A 33 -4.05 0.82 19.06
CA VAL A 33 -4.74 2.05 18.60
C VAL A 33 -4.02 2.67 17.41
N GLN A 34 -2.70 2.83 17.48
CA GLN A 34 -1.90 3.38 16.39
C GLN A 34 -1.94 2.49 15.15
N ARG A 35 -1.87 1.16 15.34
CA ARG A 35 -2.02 0.19 14.25
C ARG A 35 -3.39 0.32 13.58
N GLY A 36 -4.45 0.38 14.37
CA GLY A 36 -5.82 0.58 13.86
C GLY A 36 -5.94 1.85 13.03
N HIS A 37 -5.33 2.94 13.49
CA HIS A 37 -5.30 4.22 12.80
C HIS A 37 -4.58 4.12 11.45
N ILE A 38 -3.35 3.59 11.42
CA ILE A 38 -2.56 3.42 10.18
C ILE A 38 -3.32 2.54 9.17
N LEU A 39 -3.90 1.41 9.62
CA LEU A 39 -4.65 0.53 8.72
C LEU A 39 -5.92 1.18 8.18
N SER A 40 -6.59 2.04 8.96
CA SER A 40 -7.75 2.80 8.50
C SER A 40 -7.34 3.81 7.43
N GLU A 41 -6.22 4.51 7.62
CA GLU A 41 -5.67 5.43 6.66
C GLU A 41 -5.29 4.73 5.33
N MET A 42 -4.62 3.58 5.41
CA MET A 42 -4.29 2.77 4.22
C MET A 42 -5.54 2.35 3.43
N ARG A 43 -6.62 1.94 4.11
CA ARG A 43 -7.90 1.60 3.45
C ARG A 43 -8.53 2.83 2.80
N THR A 44 -8.45 4.00 3.43
CA THR A 44 -8.96 5.25 2.86
C THR A 44 -8.17 5.66 1.63
N LEU A 45 -6.84 5.56 1.66
CA LEU A 45 -5.97 5.80 0.50
C LEU A 45 -6.31 4.87 -0.65
N LEU A 46 -6.49 3.57 -0.39
CA LEU A 46 -6.84 2.59 -1.42
C LEU A 46 -8.21 2.88 -2.04
N SER A 47 -9.25 3.10 -1.23
CA SER A 47 -10.59 3.39 -1.72
C SER A 47 -10.67 4.73 -2.46
N GLY A 48 -9.95 5.74 -2.00
CA GLY A 48 -9.86 7.04 -2.69
C GLY A 48 -9.12 6.94 -4.01
N THR A 49 -8.03 6.16 -4.07
CA THR A 49 -7.33 5.86 -5.34
C THR A 49 -8.27 5.18 -6.34
N GLN A 50 -9.06 4.20 -5.89
CA GLN A 50 -10.09 3.57 -6.73
C GLN A 50 -11.12 4.60 -7.24
N ALA A 51 -11.58 5.52 -6.38
CA ALA A 51 -12.52 6.56 -6.79
C ALA A 51 -11.92 7.51 -7.84
N ILE A 52 -10.64 7.85 -7.72
CA ILE A 52 -9.91 8.63 -8.74
C ILE A 52 -9.87 7.87 -10.06
N LEU A 53 -9.55 6.57 -10.06
CA LEU A 53 -9.52 5.76 -11.28
C LEU A 53 -10.90 5.66 -11.96
N ILE A 54 -11.98 5.54 -11.17
CA ILE A 54 -13.36 5.54 -11.68
C ILE A 54 -13.69 6.89 -12.34
N ALA A 55 -13.29 8.00 -11.73
CA ALA A 55 -13.50 9.34 -12.25
C ALA A 55 -12.68 9.57 -13.54
N LEU A 56 -11.41 9.11 -13.56
CA LEU A 56 -10.55 9.16 -14.75
C LEU A 56 -11.12 8.37 -15.93
N ALA A 57 -11.70 7.19 -15.69
CA ALA A 57 -12.34 6.38 -16.71
C ALA A 57 -13.57 7.06 -17.34
N LYS A 58 -14.13 8.08 -16.65
CA LYS A 58 -15.25 8.92 -17.13
C LYS A 58 -14.79 10.30 -17.60
N GLU A 59 -13.49 10.56 -17.55
CA GLU A 59 -12.88 11.88 -17.81
C GLU A 59 -13.47 13.01 -16.93
N ASP A 60 -14.04 12.65 -15.77
CA ASP A 60 -14.61 13.59 -14.80
C ASP A 60 -13.49 14.17 -13.92
N MET A 61 -12.81 15.20 -14.44
CA MET A 61 -11.67 15.83 -13.76
C MET A 61 -12.08 16.59 -12.50
N VAL A 62 -13.32 17.04 -12.40
CA VAL A 62 -13.86 17.64 -11.17
C VAL A 62 -13.96 16.60 -10.04
N ALA A 63 -14.46 15.42 -10.35
CA ALA A 63 -14.50 14.31 -9.40
C ALA A 63 -13.08 13.84 -9.05
N VAL A 64 -12.16 13.79 -10.02
CA VAL A 64 -10.73 13.47 -9.77
C VAL A 64 -10.14 14.41 -8.72
N SER A 65 -10.25 15.74 -8.94
CA SER A 65 -9.75 16.74 -7.99
C SER A 65 -10.35 16.57 -6.61
N ARG A 66 -11.65 16.42 -6.51
CA ARG A 66 -12.35 16.24 -5.23
C ARG A 66 -11.85 15.00 -4.47
N HIS A 67 -11.71 13.86 -5.15
CA HIS A 67 -11.24 12.62 -4.54
C HIS A 67 -9.76 12.70 -4.13
N ALA A 68 -8.92 13.28 -4.97
CA ALA A 68 -7.50 13.47 -4.67
C ALA A 68 -7.31 14.40 -3.46
N LYS A 69 -7.99 15.54 -3.42
CA LYS A 69 -7.94 16.49 -2.31
C LYS A 69 -8.32 15.88 -0.96
N ALA A 70 -9.25 14.94 -0.95
CA ALA A 70 -9.64 14.21 0.26
C ALA A 70 -8.52 13.31 0.81
N LEU A 71 -7.56 12.90 -0.02
CA LEU A 71 -6.41 12.07 0.33
C LEU A 71 -5.14 12.89 0.62
N GLY A 72 -5.17 14.19 0.41
CA GLY A 72 -4.03 15.10 0.54
C GLY A 72 -3.62 15.36 1.99
N MET A 73 -2.80 16.39 2.18
CA MET A 73 -2.22 16.80 3.47
C MET A 73 -3.26 17.10 4.55
N GLY A 74 -4.49 17.41 4.18
CA GLY A 74 -5.60 17.57 5.12
C GLY A 74 -5.92 16.29 5.89
N MET A 75 -5.76 15.12 5.25
CA MET A 75 -5.89 13.80 5.86
C MET A 75 -4.68 13.49 6.75
N ALA A 76 -3.45 13.68 6.25
CA ALA A 76 -2.21 13.43 6.98
C ALA A 76 -2.15 14.17 8.33
N ARG A 77 -2.54 15.42 8.38
CA ARG A 77 -2.53 16.24 9.61
C ARG A 77 -3.44 15.71 10.71
N LYS A 78 -4.53 15.03 10.37
CA LYS A 78 -5.41 14.39 11.36
C LYS A 78 -4.73 13.18 12.01
N ALA A 79 -3.86 12.49 11.26
CA ALA A 79 -3.13 11.32 11.71
C ALA A 79 -1.86 11.65 12.53
N GLU A 80 -1.19 12.74 12.20
CA GLU A 80 0.13 13.10 12.71
C GLU A 80 0.23 13.13 14.24
N ASN A 81 -0.78 13.65 14.91
CA ASN A 81 -0.77 13.84 16.37
C ASN A 81 -0.68 12.52 17.16
N SER A 82 -1.20 11.40 16.62
CA SER A 82 -1.18 10.11 17.30
C SER A 82 0.09 9.29 17.02
N LEU A 83 0.85 9.65 15.98
CA LEU A 83 2.01 8.91 15.51
C LEU A 83 3.35 9.66 15.69
N LYS A 84 3.29 10.91 16.10
CA LYS A 84 4.46 11.78 16.26
C LYS A 84 5.45 11.20 17.29
N GLY A 85 6.69 11.06 16.84
CA GLY A 85 7.78 10.54 17.69
C GLY A 85 7.79 9.01 17.87
N THR A 86 6.81 8.28 17.32
CA THR A 86 6.75 6.81 17.42
C THR A 86 7.34 6.10 16.21
N LEU A 87 7.20 6.70 15.03
CA LEU A 87 7.60 6.11 13.76
C LEU A 87 8.91 6.68 13.23
N PRO A 88 9.70 5.88 12.47
CA PRO A 88 10.93 6.35 11.83
C PRO A 88 10.66 7.54 10.91
N LYS A 89 11.61 8.49 10.89
CA LYS A 89 11.50 9.69 10.04
C LYS A 89 11.31 9.32 8.57
N ALA A 90 12.02 8.30 8.07
CA ALA A 90 11.91 7.85 6.68
C ALA A 90 10.50 7.32 6.35
N PHE A 91 9.88 6.55 7.26
CA PHE A 91 8.50 6.10 7.11
C PHE A 91 7.53 7.29 7.03
N MET A 92 7.65 8.25 7.95
CA MET A 92 6.82 9.45 7.95
C MET A 92 6.99 10.29 6.68
N GLN A 93 8.23 10.40 6.17
CA GLN A 93 8.51 11.14 4.93
C GLN A 93 7.84 10.50 3.71
N LEU A 94 7.84 9.17 3.59
CA LEU A 94 7.13 8.46 2.52
C LEU A 94 5.62 8.71 2.57
N GLY A 95 5.01 8.60 3.74
CA GLY A 95 3.59 8.89 3.92
C GLY A 95 3.23 10.33 3.56
N MET A 96 3.99 11.30 4.09
CA MET A 96 3.78 12.73 3.79
C MET A 96 3.94 13.03 2.30
N ALA A 97 4.93 12.43 1.63
CA ALA A 97 5.14 12.62 0.20
C ALA A 97 3.98 12.07 -0.64
N ALA A 98 3.38 10.93 -0.24
CA ALA A 98 2.19 10.41 -0.91
C ALA A 98 0.99 11.37 -0.78
N HIS A 99 0.74 11.96 0.40
CA HIS A 99 -0.31 12.95 0.60
C HIS A 99 -0.07 14.24 -0.20
N GLN A 100 1.18 14.70 -0.30
CA GLN A 100 1.55 15.84 -1.16
C GLN A 100 1.27 15.57 -2.64
N ASP A 101 1.54 14.34 -3.11
CA ASP A 101 1.20 13.96 -4.49
C ASP A 101 -0.30 14.04 -4.74
N PHE A 102 -1.14 13.62 -3.80
CA PHE A 102 -2.59 13.73 -3.94
C PHE A 102 -3.07 15.19 -3.98
N ASP A 103 -2.47 16.09 -3.19
CA ASP A 103 -2.75 17.53 -3.31
C ASP A 103 -2.33 18.08 -4.68
N GLN A 104 -1.17 17.64 -5.23
CA GLN A 104 -0.73 18.03 -6.57
C GLN A 104 -1.67 17.48 -7.66
N ILE A 105 -2.07 16.21 -7.55
CA ILE A 105 -3.07 15.60 -8.47
C ILE A 105 -4.37 16.42 -8.44
N ALA A 106 -4.84 16.84 -7.27
CA ALA A 106 -6.04 17.65 -7.15
C ALA A 106 -5.90 18.99 -7.89
N THR A 107 -4.78 19.68 -7.67
CA THR A 107 -4.49 20.97 -8.30
C THR A 107 -4.39 20.87 -9.82
N ASP A 108 -3.69 19.86 -10.31
CA ASP A 108 -3.46 19.67 -11.75
C ASP A 108 -4.74 19.17 -12.44
N ALA A 109 -5.56 18.38 -11.78
CA ALA A 109 -6.87 18.00 -12.32
C ALA A 109 -7.79 19.21 -12.54
N GLU A 110 -7.71 20.24 -11.67
CA GLU A 110 -8.45 21.48 -11.80
C GLU A 110 -7.89 22.43 -12.87
N SER A 111 -6.58 22.44 -13.08
CA SER A 111 -5.91 23.43 -13.93
C SER A 111 -5.56 22.91 -15.33
N ILE A 112 -5.12 21.65 -15.44
CA ILE A 112 -4.64 21.04 -16.69
C ILE A 112 -5.76 20.28 -17.40
N HIS A 113 -6.67 19.65 -16.64
CA HIS A 113 -7.80 18.85 -17.18
C HIS A 113 -7.37 17.70 -18.11
N ASP A 114 -6.16 17.14 -17.93
CA ASP A 114 -5.64 16.02 -18.74
C ASP A 114 -5.68 14.70 -17.94
N PRO A 115 -6.58 13.76 -18.29
CA PRO A 115 -6.64 12.44 -17.62
C PRO A 115 -5.35 11.64 -17.72
N LYS A 116 -4.60 11.75 -18.83
CA LYS A 116 -3.33 11.04 -19.01
C LYS A 116 -2.23 11.62 -18.13
N HIS A 117 -2.22 12.94 -17.93
CA HIS A 117 -1.33 13.59 -16.98
C HIS A 117 -1.58 13.07 -15.57
N THR A 118 -2.83 13.09 -15.13
CA THR A 118 -3.23 12.58 -13.81
C THR A 118 -2.90 11.11 -13.63
N LEU A 119 -3.10 10.28 -14.65
CA LEU A 119 -2.76 8.86 -14.57
C LEU A 119 -1.25 8.63 -14.37
N ARG A 120 -0.40 9.44 -15.00
CA ARG A 120 1.07 9.39 -14.77
C ARG A 120 1.43 9.77 -13.33
N GLN A 121 0.83 10.86 -12.80
CA GLN A 121 1.05 11.28 -11.42
C GLN A 121 0.60 10.21 -10.42
N LEU A 122 -0.56 9.62 -10.65
CA LEU A 122 -1.09 8.55 -9.78
C LEU A 122 -0.16 7.33 -9.79
N SER A 123 0.35 6.93 -10.96
CA SER A 123 1.32 5.84 -11.09
C SER A 123 2.62 6.13 -10.32
N GLN A 124 3.12 7.36 -10.38
CA GLN A 124 4.31 7.78 -9.62
C GLN A 124 4.05 7.77 -8.09
N SER A 125 2.89 8.24 -7.67
CA SER A 125 2.50 8.21 -6.24
C SER A 125 2.39 6.78 -5.71
N MET A 126 1.82 5.85 -6.49
CA MET A 126 1.75 4.42 -6.13
C MET A 126 3.13 3.80 -5.93
N GLY A 127 4.17 4.28 -6.61
CA GLY A 127 5.55 3.86 -6.36
C GLY A 127 5.98 4.07 -4.91
N LYS A 128 5.51 5.15 -4.24
CA LYS A 128 5.78 5.38 -2.81
C LYS A 128 5.09 4.35 -1.92
N CYS A 129 3.89 3.92 -2.31
CA CYS A 129 3.18 2.84 -1.61
C CYS A 129 3.97 1.53 -1.68
N ILE A 130 4.49 1.19 -2.87
CA ILE A 130 5.31 -0.01 -3.08
C ILE A 130 6.56 0.05 -2.20
N VAL A 131 7.35 1.12 -2.29
CA VAL A 131 8.57 1.29 -1.50
C VAL A 131 8.29 1.17 0.01
N CYS A 132 7.20 1.78 0.49
CA CYS A 132 6.82 1.70 1.90
C CYS A 132 6.47 0.26 2.31
N HIS A 133 5.66 -0.44 1.51
CA HIS A 133 5.21 -1.80 1.78
C HIS A 133 6.32 -2.86 1.62
N GLU A 134 7.33 -2.60 0.80
CA GLU A 134 8.53 -3.44 0.67
C GLU A 134 9.52 -3.20 1.81
N SER A 135 9.53 -2.00 2.41
CA SER A 135 10.51 -1.63 3.44
C SER A 135 10.02 -1.89 4.86
N TYR A 136 8.71 -1.83 5.10
CA TYR A 136 8.14 -1.81 6.46
C TYR A 136 7.01 -2.80 6.65
N GLN A 137 6.94 -3.36 7.84
CA GLN A 137 5.80 -4.11 8.35
C GLN A 137 5.39 -3.59 9.73
N ILE A 138 4.09 -3.67 10.06
CA ILE A 138 3.56 -3.12 11.31
C ILE A 138 3.20 -4.27 12.25
N SER A 139 3.76 -4.25 13.45
CA SER A 139 3.45 -5.19 14.52
C SER A 139 2.90 -4.45 15.75
N THR A 140 2.03 -5.13 16.48
CA THR A 140 1.49 -4.58 17.73
C THR A 140 2.44 -4.93 18.87
N LEU A 141 2.76 -3.94 19.73
CA LEU A 141 3.44 -4.18 20.98
C LEU A 141 2.66 -5.24 21.78
N LYS A 142 3.33 -6.34 22.17
CA LYS A 142 2.70 -7.30 23.08
C LYS A 142 2.54 -6.60 24.44
N SER A 143 1.31 -6.56 24.96
CA SER A 143 1.09 -6.21 26.37
C SER A 143 1.81 -7.25 27.23
N LEU A 144 2.72 -6.79 28.10
CA LEU A 144 3.31 -7.60 29.15
C LEU A 144 2.25 -7.97 30.17
#